data_ad4985c61c003bbabb8984e3054f1b1d
#
_entry.id   ad4985c61c003bbabb8984e3054f1b1d
#
_cell.length_a   1.000
_cell.length_b   1.000
_cell.length_c   1.000
_cell.angle_alpha   90.00
_cell.angle_beta   90.00
_cell.angle_gamma   90.00
#
_symmetry.space_group_name_H-M   'P 1'
#
loop_
_entity.id
_entity.type
_entity.pdbx_description
1 polymer ?
#
loop_
_entity_poly.entity_id
_entity_poly.type
_entity_poly.pdbx_seq_one_letter_code
_entity_poly.pdbx_strand_id
1 'polypeptide(L)'
;MRIMEIIAKETGGKSYKSHKYSLDELDRSPIEYGEASNSIQWKRRGETKDIRTYVPLVDLNRQVSSLQLFTYFLDGSRHVYKVDDMGFEKSGNRTAIYPIIAGQIGVGCCRREKKRMYCEKVEREIVIAMPDIAQSSGKIQGFLVALAQKLNAGKELARISASGWKFSTILTYKTAKEEKGYGDKGTAQIQMRMMENEQKMVAELVCEKKLDDRNYLIKDGSLEYRPTKSMRSNAREYKKFKNNYDYVIGVSKRFNPEVCLILGDKPNPGFIAELPLYSRTPVAYFTDPEFLGDIGFAVWYSGSI
;
A
#
# COMPACT_ATOMS: atom_id res chain seq x y z
N MET A 1 22.20 -7.35 24.47
CA MET A 1 22.75 -6.53 23.34
C MET A 1 21.57 -5.86 22.67
N ARG A 2 21.60 -4.55 22.46
CA ARG A 2 20.49 -3.79 21.87
C ARG A 2 20.32 -4.15 20.40
N ILE A 3 19.09 -4.09 19.87
CA ILE A 3 18.78 -4.45 18.47
C ILE A 3 19.73 -3.77 17.47
N MET A 4 19.97 -2.47 17.62
CA MET A 4 20.86 -1.71 16.74
C MET A 4 22.33 -2.15 16.83
N GLU A 5 22.80 -2.61 17.99
CA GLU A 5 24.15 -3.15 18.16
C GLU A 5 24.32 -4.49 17.42
N ILE A 6 23.26 -5.32 17.43
CA ILE A 6 23.25 -6.58 16.66
C ILE A 6 23.30 -6.26 15.16
N ILE A 7 22.45 -5.36 14.70
CA ILE A 7 22.41 -4.96 13.29
C ILE A 7 23.76 -4.41 12.85
N ALA A 8 24.34 -3.48 13.62
CA ALA A 8 25.64 -2.89 13.32
C ALA A 8 26.74 -3.96 13.21
N LYS A 9 26.82 -4.88 14.17
CA LYS A 9 27.79 -5.98 14.16
C LYS A 9 27.62 -6.90 12.94
N GLU A 10 26.41 -7.31 12.63
CA GLU A 10 26.14 -8.24 11.54
C GLU A 10 26.31 -7.60 10.15
N THR A 11 26.00 -6.31 10.01
CA THR A 11 26.13 -5.58 8.74
C THR A 11 27.51 -4.98 8.50
N GLY A 12 28.39 -4.96 9.52
CA GLY A 12 29.68 -4.26 9.47
C GLY A 12 29.54 -2.73 9.52
N GLY A 13 28.37 -2.24 9.91
CA GLY A 13 28.11 -0.82 10.09
C GLY A 13 28.41 -0.34 11.51
N LYS A 14 28.46 0.99 11.68
CA LYS A 14 28.62 1.65 12.99
C LYS A 14 27.35 2.40 13.36
N SER A 15 26.70 2.01 14.47
CA SER A 15 25.55 2.74 15.02
C SER A 15 25.99 4.03 15.69
N TYR A 16 25.34 5.14 15.36
CA TYR A 16 25.63 6.46 15.96
C TYR A 16 24.70 6.80 17.12
N LYS A 17 23.73 5.92 17.45
CA LYS A 17 22.75 6.14 18.53
C LYS A 17 22.06 7.49 18.42
N SER A 18 21.73 7.88 17.20
CA SER A 18 21.20 9.20 16.89
C SER A 18 19.78 9.40 17.42
N HIS A 19 19.31 10.64 17.35
CA HIS A 19 17.98 11.01 17.82
C HIS A 19 16.87 10.26 17.07
N LYS A 20 15.87 9.79 17.82
CA LYS A 20 14.70 9.07 17.29
C LYS A 20 13.52 10.01 17.15
N TYR A 21 12.83 9.93 16.02
CA TYR A 21 11.62 10.73 15.80
C TYR A 21 10.67 10.04 14.82
N SER A 22 9.39 10.44 14.86
CA SER A 22 8.38 9.98 13.91
C SER A 22 8.62 10.60 12.53
N LEU A 23 8.38 9.80 11.51
CA LEU A 23 8.37 10.23 10.10
C LEU A 23 6.94 10.33 9.55
N ASP A 24 5.91 10.03 10.37
CA ASP A 24 4.51 10.01 9.92
C ASP A 24 4.03 11.39 9.42
N GLU A 25 4.57 12.48 9.97
CA GLU A 25 4.22 13.83 9.53
C GLU A 25 4.81 14.19 8.16
N LEU A 26 5.95 13.58 7.79
CA LEU A 26 6.58 13.76 6.48
C LEU A 26 5.80 13.07 5.36
N ASP A 27 4.88 12.20 5.72
CA ASP A 27 4.13 11.36 4.78
C ASP A 27 2.86 12.01 4.22
N ARG A 28 2.58 13.24 4.60
CA ARG A 28 1.64 14.08 3.89
C ARG A 28 2.33 14.65 2.65
N SER A 29 2.72 13.73 1.73
CA SER A 29 3.12 14.18 0.40
C SER A 29 2.04 15.10 -0.13
N PRO A 30 2.30 16.39 -0.33
CA PRO A 30 1.36 17.23 -1.06
C PRO A 30 1.12 16.49 -2.38
N ILE A 31 -0.09 16.59 -2.92
CA ILE A 31 -0.35 16.16 -4.28
C ILE A 31 0.61 16.98 -5.12
N GLU A 32 1.67 16.35 -5.65
CA GLU A 32 2.62 17.01 -6.54
C GLU A 32 1.89 17.17 -7.87
N TYR A 33 1.41 18.38 -8.10
CA TYR A 33 0.80 18.77 -9.37
C TYR A 33 1.91 18.88 -10.43
N GLY A 34 1.62 18.41 -11.64
CA GLY A 34 2.55 18.46 -12.77
C GLY A 34 3.34 17.18 -13.02
N GLU A 35 3.35 16.22 -12.10
CA GLU A 35 3.83 14.86 -12.31
C GLU A 35 2.66 13.92 -12.61
N ALA A 36 1.85 14.23 -13.60
CA ALA A 36 0.88 13.27 -14.11
C ALA A 36 1.68 12.02 -14.50
N SER A 37 1.54 10.96 -13.74
CA SER A 37 2.14 9.70 -14.11
C SER A 37 1.53 9.31 -15.45
N ASN A 38 2.30 9.45 -16.53
CA ASN A 38 1.92 9.10 -17.90
C ASN A 38 1.52 7.61 -18.06
N SER A 39 1.43 6.91 -16.95
CA SER A 39 1.20 5.47 -16.87
C SER A 39 -0.28 5.07 -16.83
N ILE A 40 -1.21 5.98 -16.54
CA ILE A 40 -2.62 5.61 -16.35
C ILE A 40 -3.45 6.21 -17.46
N GLN A 41 -4.02 5.36 -18.30
CA GLN A 41 -4.94 5.77 -19.33
C GLN A 41 -6.37 5.39 -18.98
N TRP A 42 -7.26 6.38 -18.96
CA TRP A 42 -8.69 6.17 -18.81
C TRP A 42 -9.33 5.92 -20.16
N LYS A 43 -9.88 4.73 -20.37
CA LYS A 43 -10.64 4.38 -21.56
C LYS A 43 -12.11 4.38 -21.25
N ARG A 44 -12.92 4.93 -22.15
CA ARG A 44 -14.36 4.82 -22.09
C ARG A 44 -14.80 3.41 -22.40
N ARG A 45 -15.69 2.86 -21.57
CA ARG A 45 -16.60 1.78 -21.99
C ARG A 45 -17.88 1.79 -21.16
N GLY A 46 -18.96 1.45 -21.78
CA GLY A 46 -20.10 0.72 -21.25
C GLY A 46 -21.37 1.52 -21.08
N GLU A 47 -21.50 2.42 -20.14
CA GLU A 47 -22.84 2.93 -19.80
C GLU A 47 -23.34 4.03 -20.74
N THR A 48 -22.48 4.88 -21.26
CA THR A 48 -22.85 5.99 -22.15
C THR A 48 -21.70 6.42 -23.05
N LYS A 49 -22.05 6.91 -24.23
CA LYS A 49 -21.08 7.51 -25.17
C LYS A 49 -20.67 8.93 -24.76
N ASP A 50 -21.50 9.61 -23.98
CA ASP A 50 -21.24 10.95 -23.51
C ASP A 50 -20.67 10.94 -22.08
N ILE A 51 -19.45 11.42 -21.92
CA ILE A 51 -18.78 11.52 -20.60
C ILE A 51 -19.28 12.70 -19.75
N ARG A 52 -20.03 13.62 -20.33
CA ARG A 52 -20.61 14.75 -19.59
C ARG A 52 -21.91 14.40 -18.91
N THR A 53 -22.44 13.19 -19.15
CA THR A 53 -23.62 12.73 -18.46
C THR A 53 -23.24 12.24 -17.06
N TYR A 54 -24.08 12.52 -16.09
CA TYR A 54 -23.99 11.93 -14.76
C TYR A 54 -25.16 10.95 -14.57
N VAL A 55 -24.97 9.99 -13.68
CA VAL A 55 -25.98 8.99 -13.33
C VAL A 55 -26.55 9.36 -11.96
N PRO A 56 -27.84 9.76 -11.87
CA PRO A 56 -28.46 10.02 -10.58
C PRO A 56 -28.68 8.71 -9.82
N LEU A 57 -28.43 8.72 -8.51
CA LEU A 57 -28.49 7.54 -7.65
C LEU A 57 -29.75 7.50 -6.76
N VAL A 58 -30.60 8.53 -6.84
CA VAL A 58 -31.78 8.67 -5.97
C VAL A 58 -32.73 7.48 -6.10
N ASP A 59 -32.94 6.97 -7.31
CA ASP A 59 -33.84 5.85 -7.56
C ASP A 59 -33.21 4.50 -7.18
N LEU A 60 -31.92 4.36 -7.33
CA LEU A 60 -31.19 3.16 -6.89
C LEU A 60 -31.24 3.00 -5.36
N ASN A 61 -31.17 4.08 -4.62
CA ASN A 61 -31.21 4.05 -3.17
C ASN A 61 -32.55 3.52 -2.63
N ARG A 62 -33.63 3.72 -3.35
CA ARG A 62 -34.97 3.16 -3.02
C ARG A 62 -35.07 1.66 -3.30
N GLN A 63 -34.33 1.16 -4.30
CA GLN A 63 -34.38 -0.25 -4.73
C GLN A 63 -33.44 -1.16 -3.93
N VAL A 64 -32.32 -0.63 -3.43
CA VAL A 64 -31.23 -1.41 -2.82
C VAL A 64 -31.28 -1.43 -1.29
N SER A 65 -32.25 -0.80 -0.66
CA SER A 65 -32.33 -0.61 0.79
C SER A 65 -32.35 -1.90 1.64
N SER A 66 -32.54 -3.08 1.04
CA SER A 66 -32.61 -4.37 1.74
C SER A 66 -31.39 -5.28 1.58
N LEU A 67 -30.49 -5.02 0.64
CA LEU A 67 -29.35 -5.89 0.34
C LEU A 67 -28.08 -5.39 1.04
N GLN A 68 -27.60 -6.14 2.02
CA GLN A 68 -26.31 -5.89 2.65
C GLN A 68 -25.20 -6.58 1.85
N LEU A 69 -24.75 -5.98 0.76
CA LEU A 69 -23.68 -6.53 -0.08
C LEU A 69 -22.30 -6.37 0.54
N PHE A 70 -22.09 -5.29 1.31
CA PHE A 70 -20.80 -4.98 1.91
C PHE A 70 -20.67 -5.64 3.28
N THR A 71 -20.01 -6.79 3.30
CA THR A 71 -19.86 -7.62 4.50
C THR A 71 -18.51 -7.43 5.17
N TYR A 72 -17.45 -7.21 4.39
CA TYR A 72 -16.08 -7.11 4.87
C TYR A 72 -15.52 -5.71 4.65
N PHE A 73 -14.67 -5.25 5.59
CA PHE A 73 -14.01 -3.95 5.55
C PHE A 73 -12.55 -4.13 5.91
N LEU A 74 -11.65 -3.74 5.03
CA LEU A 74 -10.21 -3.88 5.18
C LEU A 74 -9.55 -2.50 5.19
N ASP A 75 -8.66 -2.31 6.17
CA ASP A 75 -7.82 -1.13 6.28
C ASP A 75 -6.43 -1.50 6.75
N GLY A 76 -5.43 -0.80 6.22
CA GLY A 76 -4.04 -0.88 6.62
C GLY A 76 -3.59 0.42 7.26
N SER A 77 -2.86 0.33 8.37
CA SER A 77 -2.25 1.47 9.02
C SER A 77 -0.77 1.23 9.28
N ARG A 78 0.00 2.30 9.32
CA ARG A 78 1.42 2.25 9.66
C ARG A 78 1.85 3.44 10.48
N HIS A 79 2.90 3.22 11.28
CA HIS A 79 3.67 4.27 11.94
C HIS A 79 5.13 4.07 11.62
N VAL A 80 5.81 5.13 11.25
CA VAL A 80 7.20 5.10 10.77
C VAL A 80 8.08 5.98 11.65
N TYR A 81 9.22 5.42 12.07
CA TYR A 81 10.15 6.08 12.96
C TYR A 81 11.58 5.97 12.43
N LYS A 82 12.29 7.08 12.38
CA LYS A 82 13.74 7.02 12.33
C LYS A 82 14.24 6.56 13.69
N VAL A 83 15.01 5.48 13.73
CA VAL A 83 15.46 4.86 14.99
C VAL A 83 16.95 4.98 15.24
N ASP A 84 17.76 5.14 14.20
CA ASP A 84 19.20 5.36 14.30
C ASP A 84 19.76 5.90 12.98
N ASP A 85 21.05 6.31 13.01
CA ASP A 85 21.89 6.49 11.83
C ASP A 85 23.01 5.46 11.87
N MET A 86 23.27 4.84 10.73
CA MET A 86 24.31 3.83 10.60
C MET A 86 25.32 4.23 9.53
N GLY A 87 26.58 4.26 9.91
CA GLY A 87 27.70 4.54 9.01
C GLY A 87 28.27 3.26 8.41
N PHE A 88 28.52 3.30 7.12
CA PHE A 88 29.22 2.24 6.38
C PHE A 88 30.47 2.81 5.71
N GLU A 89 31.58 2.09 5.82
CA GLU A 89 32.84 2.49 5.15
C GLU A 89 32.68 2.34 3.63
N LYS A 90 33.12 3.37 2.93
CA LYS A 90 33.28 3.38 1.47
C LYS A 90 34.75 3.39 1.11
N SER A 91 35.10 3.05 -0.12
CA SER A 91 36.45 3.15 -0.64
C SER A 91 37.06 4.54 -0.36
N GLY A 92 38.31 4.58 0.10
CA GLY A 92 39.04 5.84 0.41
C GLY A 92 38.75 6.42 1.80
N ASN A 93 38.52 5.60 2.80
CA ASN A 93 38.34 6.00 4.22
C ASN A 93 37.18 6.97 4.48
N ARG A 94 36.19 6.99 3.60
CA ARG A 94 35.00 7.80 3.75
C ARG A 94 33.88 6.97 4.36
N THR A 95 33.22 7.48 5.40
CA THR A 95 32.01 6.89 5.98
C THR A 95 30.78 7.55 5.39
N ALA A 96 29.88 6.75 4.83
CA ALA A 96 28.57 7.22 4.43
C ALA A 96 27.54 6.84 5.51
N ILE A 97 26.74 7.82 5.91
CA ILE A 97 25.75 7.68 6.98
C ILE A 97 24.34 7.59 6.38
N TYR A 98 23.57 6.62 6.87
CA TYR A 98 22.22 6.34 6.39
C TYR A 98 21.26 6.14 7.56
N PRO A 99 20.02 6.65 7.50
CA PRO A 99 19.02 6.42 8.52
C PRO A 99 18.55 4.96 8.54
N ILE A 100 18.34 4.45 9.73
CA ILE A 100 17.62 3.18 9.95
C ILE A 100 16.22 3.53 10.39
N ILE A 101 15.24 2.93 9.71
CA ILE A 101 13.85 3.28 9.84
C ILE A 101 13.07 2.05 10.30
N ALA A 102 12.30 2.19 11.37
CA ALA A 102 11.40 1.15 11.85
C ALA A 102 9.97 1.48 11.46
N GLY A 103 9.21 0.48 11.06
CA GLY A 103 7.78 0.56 10.78
C GLY A 103 6.98 -0.36 11.68
N GLN A 104 5.91 0.17 12.24
CA GLN A 104 4.81 -0.62 12.80
C GLN A 104 3.73 -0.69 11.72
N ILE A 105 3.34 -1.89 11.32
CA ILE A 105 2.32 -2.13 10.29
C ILE A 105 1.20 -2.93 10.92
N GLY A 106 -0.03 -2.44 10.77
CA GLY A 106 -1.24 -3.15 11.12
C GLY A 106 -2.15 -3.25 9.90
N VAL A 107 -2.67 -4.45 9.60
CA VAL A 107 -3.71 -4.66 8.61
C VAL A 107 -4.85 -5.38 9.28
N GLY A 108 -6.04 -4.82 9.20
CA GLY A 108 -7.23 -5.35 9.85
C GLY A 108 -8.37 -5.56 8.86
N CYS A 109 -9.09 -6.68 9.00
CA CYS A 109 -10.34 -6.92 8.34
C CYS A 109 -11.45 -7.08 9.38
N CYS A 110 -12.50 -6.29 9.23
CA CYS A 110 -13.71 -6.39 10.03
C CYS A 110 -14.83 -7.02 9.20
N ARG A 111 -15.68 -7.80 9.85
CA ARG A 111 -16.89 -8.37 9.27
C ARG A 111 -18.12 -7.74 9.90
N ARG A 112 -19.07 -7.31 9.08
CA ARG A 112 -20.35 -6.79 9.52
C ARG A 112 -21.41 -7.88 9.51
N GLU A 113 -22.11 -8.01 10.61
CA GLU A 113 -23.34 -8.78 10.70
C GLU A 113 -24.46 -7.87 11.19
N LYS A 114 -25.42 -7.61 10.32
CA LYS A 114 -26.51 -6.66 10.61
C LYS A 114 -25.94 -5.28 11.01
N LYS A 115 -26.11 -4.90 12.28
CA LYS A 115 -25.64 -3.62 12.84
C LYS A 115 -24.39 -3.74 13.71
N ARG A 116 -23.72 -4.91 13.71
CA ARG A 116 -22.51 -5.17 14.53
C ARG A 116 -21.31 -5.39 13.66
N MET A 117 -20.17 -4.97 14.17
CA MET A 117 -18.85 -5.19 13.55
C MET A 117 -18.05 -6.17 14.41
N TYR A 118 -17.42 -7.12 13.78
CA TYR A 118 -16.55 -8.13 14.40
C TYR A 118 -15.17 -8.06 13.76
N CYS A 119 -14.14 -8.25 14.56
CA CYS A 119 -12.81 -8.42 14.03
C CYS A 119 -12.72 -9.80 13.36
N GLU A 120 -12.51 -9.83 12.04
CA GLU A 120 -12.38 -11.06 11.28
C GLU A 120 -10.93 -11.54 11.25
N LYS A 121 -10.01 -10.65 10.90
CA LYS A 121 -8.57 -10.90 10.89
C LYS A 121 -7.79 -9.65 11.26
N VAL A 122 -6.67 -9.84 11.93
CA VAL A 122 -5.68 -8.79 12.19
C VAL A 122 -4.28 -9.35 12.02
N GLU A 123 -3.46 -8.69 11.21
CA GLU A 123 -2.02 -8.91 11.16
C GLU A 123 -1.30 -7.68 11.71
N ARG A 124 -0.29 -7.91 12.55
CA ARG A 124 0.55 -6.86 13.14
C ARG A 124 2.00 -7.25 13.01
N GLU A 125 2.79 -6.39 12.40
CA GLU A 125 4.21 -6.64 12.26
C GLU A 125 5.04 -5.39 12.52
N ILE A 126 6.28 -5.62 12.93
CA ILE A 126 7.34 -4.62 12.99
C ILE A 126 8.36 -4.97 11.92
N VAL A 127 8.78 -3.97 11.17
CA VAL A 127 9.80 -4.08 10.13
C VAL A 127 10.90 -3.06 10.35
N ILE A 128 12.08 -3.32 9.81
CA ILE A 128 13.18 -2.35 9.75
C ILE A 128 13.56 -2.17 8.29
N ALA A 129 13.65 -0.93 7.84
CA ALA A 129 14.21 -0.56 6.54
C ALA A 129 15.62 0.01 6.73
N MET A 130 16.59 -0.51 5.96
CA MET A 130 17.98 -0.13 6.00
C MET A 130 18.56 0.05 4.59
N PRO A 131 19.71 0.72 4.42
CA PRO A 131 20.32 0.89 3.11
C PRO A 131 20.75 -0.45 2.51
N ASP A 132 20.64 -0.60 1.19
CA ASP A 132 21.04 -1.80 0.45
C ASP A 132 22.55 -2.11 0.57
N ILE A 133 23.38 -1.10 0.80
CA ILE A 133 24.82 -1.27 1.07
C ILE A 133 25.10 -2.17 2.28
N ALA A 134 24.18 -2.27 3.22
CA ALA A 134 24.29 -3.17 4.37
C ALA A 134 24.34 -4.65 3.96
N GLN A 135 23.84 -4.97 2.76
CA GLN A 135 23.84 -6.31 2.18
C GLN A 135 25.01 -6.55 1.20
N SER A 136 25.62 -5.48 0.66
CA SER A 136 26.53 -5.56 -0.49
C SER A 136 27.95 -6.03 -0.20
N SER A 137 28.33 -6.21 1.05
CA SER A 137 29.70 -6.64 1.42
C SER A 137 29.92 -8.15 1.33
N GLY A 138 29.65 -8.77 0.16
CA GLY A 138 29.93 -10.19 -0.10
C GLY A 138 29.08 -11.19 0.69
N LYS A 139 27.91 -10.77 1.19
CA LYS A 139 27.08 -11.60 2.05
C LYS A 139 26.15 -12.53 1.28
N ILE A 140 26.00 -13.73 1.81
CA ILE A 140 25.26 -14.85 1.24
C ILE A 140 23.80 -14.47 1.00
N GLN A 141 23.20 -15.00 -0.07
CA GLN A 141 21.77 -14.94 -0.32
C GLN A 141 21.01 -15.42 0.93
N GLY A 142 20.04 -14.62 1.40
CA GLY A 142 19.30 -14.90 2.64
C GLY A 142 19.87 -14.24 3.90
N PHE A 143 20.94 -13.44 3.80
CA PHE A 143 21.54 -12.73 4.92
C PHE A 143 20.52 -11.94 5.77
N LEU A 144 19.64 -11.18 5.12
CA LEU A 144 18.62 -10.39 5.83
C LEU A 144 17.58 -11.28 6.55
N VAL A 145 17.27 -12.44 5.98
CA VAL A 145 16.39 -13.43 6.63
C VAL A 145 17.05 -14.00 7.88
N ALA A 146 18.32 -14.39 7.77
CA ALA A 146 19.10 -14.88 8.92
C ALA A 146 19.25 -13.82 10.01
N LEU A 147 19.48 -12.56 9.63
CA LEU A 147 19.54 -11.44 10.56
C LEU A 147 18.19 -11.22 11.27
N ALA A 148 17.08 -11.26 10.55
CA ALA A 148 15.74 -11.16 11.14
C ALA A 148 15.47 -12.31 12.13
N GLN A 149 15.85 -13.53 11.80
CA GLN A 149 15.74 -14.69 12.69
C GLN A 149 16.58 -14.50 13.96
N LYS A 150 17.81 -14.02 13.82
CA LYS A 150 18.70 -13.72 14.95
C LYS A 150 18.13 -12.65 15.87
N LEU A 151 17.53 -11.61 15.31
CA LEU A 151 16.85 -10.57 16.08
C LEU A 151 15.65 -11.15 16.86
N ASN A 152 14.85 -12.01 16.21
CA ASN A 152 13.69 -12.64 16.85
C ASN A 152 14.07 -13.57 18.01
N ALA A 153 15.25 -14.18 17.97
CA ALA A 153 15.75 -14.99 19.09
C ALA A 153 16.18 -14.14 20.30
N GLY A 154 16.28 -12.81 20.15
CA GLY A 154 16.68 -11.90 21.22
C GLY A 154 15.57 -11.64 22.24
N LYS A 155 15.94 -11.54 23.52
CA LYS A 155 15.00 -11.27 24.63
C LYS A 155 14.18 -9.98 24.46
N GLU A 156 14.70 -9.00 23.76
CA GLU A 156 14.04 -7.69 23.56
C GLU A 156 12.81 -7.83 22.64
N LEU A 157 12.93 -8.63 21.56
CA LEU A 157 11.79 -8.88 20.68
C LEU A 157 10.79 -9.89 21.23
N ALA A 158 11.20 -10.74 22.18
CA ALA A 158 10.28 -11.63 22.87
C ALA A 158 9.16 -10.88 23.61
N ARG A 159 9.48 -9.71 24.20
CA ARG A 159 8.48 -8.84 24.83
C ARG A 159 7.48 -8.26 23.83
N ILE A 160 7.97 -7.90 22.65
CA ILE A 160 7.15 -7.38 21.55
C ILE A 160 6.22 -8.48 21.03
N SER A 161 6.73 -9.69 20.88
CA SER A 161 5.93 -10.86 20.48
C SER A 161 4.83 -11.19 21.49
N ALA A 162 5.10 -11.04 22.79
CA ALA A 162 4.10 -11.23 23.85
C ALA A 162 2.94 -10.23 23.78
N SER A 163 3.14 -9.06 23.17
CA SER A 163 2.09 -8.05 22.93
C SER A 163 1.33 -8.25 21.61
N GLY A 164 1.53 -9.37 20.92
CA GLY A 164 0.87 -9.69 19.67
C GLY A 164 1.49 -9.06 18.41
N TRP A 165 2.68 -8.46 18.53
CA TRP A 165 3.45 -7.94 17.41
C TRP A 165 4.52 -8.94 16.97
N LYS A 166 4.71 -9.07 15.67
CA LYS A 166 5.73 -9.94 15.09
C LYS A 166 6.79 -9.09 14.39
N PHE A 167 8.06 -9.30 14.74
CA PHE A 167 9.12 -8.79 13.88
C PHE A 167 9.26 -9.73 12.70
N SER A 168 8.97 -9.24 11.49
CA SER A 168 8.81 -10.10 10.33
C SER A 168 10.02 -10.08 9.40
N THR A 169 10.50 -8.90 9.05
CA THR A 169 11.49 -8.78 7.99
C THR A 169 12.34 -7.51 8.10
N ILE A 170 13.46 -7.55 7.40
CA ILE A 170 14.30 -6.40 7.13
C ILE A 170 14.15 -6.05 5.66
N LEU A 171 13.72 -4.82 5.41
CA LEU A 171 13.57 -4.22 4.10
C LEU A 171 14.83 -3.46 3.71
N THR A 172 15.08 -3.32 2.42
CA THR A 172 16.20 -2.50 1.95
C THR A 172 15.73 -1.37 1.05
N TYR A 173 16.33 -0.21 1.19
CA TYR A 173 16.15 0.90 0.27
C TYR A 173 17.44 1.21 -0.48
N LYS A 174 17.33 1.68 -1.72
CA LYS A 174 18.49 1.98 -2.58
C LYS A 174 19.23 3.21 -2.12
N THR A 175 20.57 3.10 -2.09
CA THR A 175 21.48 4.20 -1.76
C THR A 175 21.98 4.99 -2.98
N ALA A 176 21.63 4.60 -4.19
CA ALA A 176 21.89 5.38 -5.40
C ALA A 176 21.32 6.79 -5.27
N LYS A 177 22.05 7.79 -5.81
CA LYS A 177 21.60 9.18 -5.83
C LYS A 177 20.32 9.29 -6.69
N GLU A 178 19.25 9.59 -6.06
CA GLU A 178 17.97 9.98 -6.63
C GLU A 178 17.50 11.24 -5.88
N GLU A 179 16.52 11.92 -6.39
CA GLU A 179 16.01 13.18 -5.83
C GLU A 179 15.41 13.04 -4.42
N LYS A 180 14.88 11.86 -4.09
CA LYS A 180 14.22 11.60 -2.79
C LYS A 180 15.23 11.33 -1.67
N GLY A 181 14.96 11.87 -0.49
CA GLY A 181 15.72 11.62 0.73
C GLY A 181 15.72 10.14 1.16
N TYR A 182 16.74 9.70 1.87
CA TYR A 182 16.81 8.31 2.35
C TYR A 182 15.69 7.96 3.34
N GLY A 183 15.20 8.94 4.10
CA GLY A 183 14.03 8.79 4.97
C GLY A 183 12.78 8.40 4.19
N ASP A 184 12.52 9.12 3.10
CA ASP A 184 11.36 8.87 2.22
C ASP A 184 11.46 7.52 1.52
N LYS A 185 12.67 7.15 1.07
CA LYS A 185 12.90 5.83 0.46
C LYS A 185 12.61 4.68 1.42
N GLY A 186 13.03 4.80 2.68
CA GLY A 186 12.74 3.80 3.71
C GLY A 186 11.26 3.76 4.06
N THR A 187 10.62 4.91 4.19
CA THR A 187 9.17 5.04 4.41
C THR A 187 8.37 4.38 3.26
N ALA A 188 8.79 4.60 2.01
CA ALA A 188 8.17 3.96 0.86
C ALA A 188 8.26 2.42 0.89
N GLN A 189 9.40 1.85 1.37
CA GLN A 189 9.51 0.40 1.54
C GLN A 189 8.53 -0.14 2.59
N ILE A 190 8.33 0.59 3.68
CA ILE A 190 7.36 0.22 4.74
C ILE A 190 5.93 0.32 4.20
N GLN A 191 5.63 1.35 3.42
CA GLN A 191 4.33 1.48 2.75
C GLN A 191 4.07 0.32 1.78
N MET A 192 5.05 -0.03 0.96
CA MET A 192 4.93 -1.19 0.07
C MET A 192 4.64 -2.48 0.84
N ARG A 193 5.32 -2.67 1.97
CA ARG A 193 5.10 -3.85 2.82
C ARG A 193 3.68 -3.90 3.40
N MET A 194 3.14 -2.76 3.82
CA MET A 194 1.74 -2.67 4.25
C MET A 194 0.78 -3.08 3.14
N MET A 195 0.99 -2.58 1.91
CA MET A 195 0.18 -2.95 0.75
C MET A 195 0.29 -4.45 0.41
N GLU A 196 1.47 -5.06 0.55
CA GLU A 196 1.64 -6.51 0.39
C GLU A 196 0.81 -7.31 1.41
N ASN A 197 0.76 -6.84 2.65
CA ASN A 197 -0.05 -7.48 3.70
C ASN A 197 -1.55 -7.33 3.43
N GLU A 198 -2.00 -6.19 2.94
CA GLU A 198 -3.39 -6.01 2.49
C GLU A 198 -3.72 -7.00 1.36
N GLN A 199 -2.88 -7.10 0.34
CA GLN A 199 -3.06 -8.05 -0.78
C GLN A 199 -3.10 -9.50 -0.30
N LYS A 200 -2.23 -9.85 0.64
CA LYS A 200 -2.21 -11.18 1.24
C LYS A 200 -3.51 -11.47 1.98
N MET A 201 -4.02 -10.52 2.76
CA MET A 201 -5.27 -10.68 3.49
C MET A 201 -6.46 -10.84 2.55
N VAL A 202 -6.53 -10.09 1.45
CA VAL A 202 -7.53 -10.28 0.39
C VAL A 202 -7.44 -11.71 -0.19
N ALA A 203 -6.24 -12.16 -0.55
CA ALA A 203 -6.04 -13.50 -1.09
C ALA A 203 -6.46 -14.62 -0.11
N GLU A 204 -6.24 -14.42 1.18
CA GLU A 204 -6.69 -15.36 2.23
C GLU A 204 -8.22 -15.42 2.31
N LEU A 205 -8.91 -14.27 2.31
CA LEU A 205 -10.38 -14.21 2.33
C LEU A 205 -10.97 -14.92 1.10
N VAL A 206 -10.37 -14.75 -0.08
CA VAL A 206 -10.78 -15.47 -1.30
C VAL A 206 -10.54 -16.97 -1.17
N CYS A 207 -9.38 -17.39 -0.70
CA CYS A 207 -9.07 -18.81 -0.47
C CYS A 207 -10.02 -19.47 0.54
N GLU A 208 -10.47 -18.72 1.54
CA GLU A 208 -11.45 -19.15 2.53
C GLU A 208 -12.90 -19.08 2.03
N LYS A 209 -13.09 -18.70 0.76
CA LYS A 209 -14.41 -18.55 0.11
C LYS A 209 -15.36 -17.60 0.85
N LYS A 210 -14.81 -16.54 1.43
CA LYS A 210 -15.56 -15.53 2.17
C LYS A 210 -16.14 -14.43 1.28
N LEU A 211 -15.55 -14.23 0.10
CA LEU A 211 -15.97 -13.20 -0.86
C LEU A 211 -16.70 -13.86 -2.02
N ASP A 212 -17.88 -13.34 -2.32
CA ASP A 212 -18.77 -13.79 -3.39
C ASP A 212 -19.70 -12.64 -3.84
N ASP A 213 -20.68 -12.92 -4.71
CA ASP A 213 -21.66 -11.97 -5.25
C ASP A 213 -22.61 -11.37 -4.20
N ARG A 214 -22.60 -11.87 -2.97
CA ARG A 214 -23.40 -11.38 -1.83
C ARG A 214 -22.55 -10.81 -0.71
N ASN A 215 -21.25 -11.05 -0.73
CA ASN A 215 -20.30 -10.71 0.31
C ASN A 215 -19.10 -9.97 -0.27
N TYR A 216 -19.23 -8.67 -0.47
CA TYR A 216 -18.17 -7.82 -0.98
C TYR A 216 -17.26 -7.30 0.15
N LEU A 217 -16.00 -7.09 -0.19
CA LEU A 217 -15.01 -6.42 0.63
C LEU A 217 -14.89 -4.96 0.20
N ILE A 218 -15.02 -4.03 1.14
CA ILE A 218 -14.58 -2.65 0.97
C ILE A 218 -13.16 -2.50 1.53
N LYS A 219 -12.25 -1.99 0.71
CA LYS A 219 -10.92 -1.55 1.12
C LYS A 219 -10.87 -0.03 1.22
N ASP A 220 -10.34 0.54 2.30
CA ASP A 220 -10.04 1.98 2.37
C ASP A 220 -8.85 2.28 1.44
N GLY A 221 -9.02 3.28 0.58
CA GLY A 221 -8.08 3.64 -0.48
C GLY A 221 -8.37 2.96 -1.83
N SER A 222 -7.58 3.32 -2.83
CA SER A 222 -7.71 2.78 -4.18
C SER A 222 -7.26 1.32 -4.28
N LEU A 223 -7.66 0.64 -5.37
CA LEU A 223 -7.20 -0.72 -5.71
C LEU A 223 -5.96 -0.71 -6.61
N GLU A 224 -5.18 0.36 -6.60
CA GLU A 224 -3.96 0.51 -7.40
C GLU A 224 -2.83 -0.41 -6.88
N TYR A 225 -3.10 -1.69 -6.82
CA TYR A 225 -2.10 -2.67 -6.47
C TYR A 225 -1.24 -3.03 -7.70
N ARG A 226 0.06 -2.80 -7.57
CA ARG A 226 1.01 -3.19 -8.61
C ARG A 226 1.43 -4.64 -8.40
N PRO A 227 1.17 -5.54 -9.35
CA PRO A 227 1.69 -6.89 -9.28
C PRO A 227 3.22 -6.87 -9.30
N THR A 228 3.83 -7.82 -8.61
CA THR A 228 5.29 -7.96 -8.62
C THR A 228 5.83 -8.30 -10.02
N LYS A 229 7.11 -8.04 -10.26
CA LYS A 229 7.74 -8.39 -11.55
C LYS A 229 7.59 -9.87 -11.89
N SER A 230 7.67 -10.75 -10.89
CA SER A 230 7.48 -12.19 -11.08
C SER A 230 6.05 -12.55 -11.49
N MET A 231 5.04 -11.90 -10.91
CA MET A 231 3.65 -12.10 -11.31
C MET A 231 3.39 -11.61 -12.74
N ARG A 232 4.01 -10.51 -13.15
CA ARG A 232 3.87 -9.98 -14.52
C ARG A 232 4.40 -10.94 -15.59
N SER A 233 5.47 -11.66 -15.29
CA SER A 233 6.07 -12.64 -16.21
C SER A 233 5.32 -13.97 -16.27
N ASN A 234 4.36 -14.21 -15.37
CA ASN A 234 3.58 -15.44 -15.30
C ASN A 234 2.08 -15.15 -15.45
N ALA A 235 1.54 -15.40 -16.66
CA ALA A 235 0.14 -15.13 -16.98
C ALA A 235 -0.86 -15.83 -16.03
N ARG A 236 -0.53 -17.02 -15.51
CA ARG A 236 -1.38 -17.76 -14.57
C ARG A 236 -1.42 -17.09 -13.20
N GLU A 237 -0.28 -16.67 -12.69
CA GLU A 237 -0.20 -15.94 -11.41
C GLU A 237 -0.87 -14.58 -11.51
N TYR A 238 -0.66 -13.88 -12.63
CA TYR A 238 -1.32 -12.61 -12.89
C TYR A 238 -2.85 -12.75 -12.95
N LYS A 239 -3.36 -13.77 -13.64
CA LYS A 239 -4.80 -14.05 -13.67
C LYS A 239 -5.35 -14.36 -12.28
N LYS A 240 -4.64 -15.18 -11.49
CA LYS A 240 -5.02 -15.48 -10.10
C LYS A 240 -5.03 -14.22 -9.25
N PHE A 241 -4.04 -13.35 -9.41
CA PHE A 241 -4.00 -12.05 -8.74
C PHE A 241 -5.22 -11.20 -9.08
N LYS A 242 -5.58 -11.05 -10.35
CA LYS A 242 -6.79 -10.30 -10.77
C LYS A 242 -8.07 -10.88 -10.17
N ASN A 243 -8.25 -12.18 -10.23
CA ASN A 243 -9.45 -12.84 -9.72
C ASN A 243 -9.65 -12.66 -8.20
N ASN A 244 -8.58 -12.37 -7.43
CA ASN A 244 -8.71 -12.06 -6.02
C ASN A 244 -9.51 -10.77 -5.77
N TYR A 245 -9.66 -9.91 -6.79
CA TYR A 245 -10.35 -8.62 -6.67
C TYR A 245 -11.74 -8.57 -7.29
N ASP A 246 -12.28 -9.70 -7.75
CA ASP A 246 -13.61 -9.76 -8.38
C ASP A 246 -14.72 -9.22 -7.47
N TYR A 247 -14.57 -9.40 -6.16
CA TYR A 247 -15.54 -8.93 -5.15
C TYR A 247 -14.95 -7.92 -4.18
N VAL A 248 -13.97 -7.12 -4.63
CA VAL A 248 -13.30 -6.09 -3.83
C VAL A 248 -13.55 -4.71 -4.42
N ILE A 249 -13.91 -3.77 -3.59
CA ILE A 249 -14.15 -2.37 -3.97
C ILE A 249 -13.22 -1.48 -3.15
N GLY A 250 -12.41 -0.69 -3.85
CA GLY A 250 -11.60 0.36 -3.23
C GLY A 250 -12.40 1.66 -3.12
N VAL A 251 -12.38 2.27 -1.95
CA VAL A 251 -13.03 3.57 -1.70
C VAL A 251 -11.98 4.58 -1.31
N SER A 252 -11.61 5.46 -2.24
CA SER A 252 -10.68 6.53 -1.96
C SER A 252 -11.40 7.82 -1.59
N LYS A 253 -11.02 8.40 -0.45
CA LYS A 253 -11.52 9.70 0.02
C LYS A 253 -10.82 10.88 -0.68
N ARG A 254 -9.71 10.60 -1.35
CA ARG A 254 -8.91 11.59 -2.08
C ARG A 254 -8.64 11.07 -3.47
N PHE A 255 -8.64 11.95 -4.44
CA PHE A 255 -8.23 11.64 -5.80
C PHE A 255 -7.27 12.73 -6.30
N ASN A 256 -6.36 12.35 -7.17
CA ASN A 256 -5.54 13.33 -7.87
C ASN A 256 -6.38 13.93 -9.02
N PRO A 257 -6.64 15.25 -9.03
CA PRO A 257 -7.41 15.89 -10.10
C PRO A 257 -6.79 15.74 -11.48
N GLU A 258 -5.47 15.54 -11.55
CA GLU A 258 -4.75 15.33 -12.81
C GLU A 258 -4.95 13.93 -13.39
N VAL A 259 -5.40 12.97 -12.55
CA VAL A 259 -5.66 11.57 -12.91
C VAL A 259 -7.16 11.30 -12.93
N CYS A 260 -7.96 12.24 -13.37
CA CYS A 260 -9.40 12.09 -13.49
C CYS A 260 -9.82 11.86 -14.95
N LEU A 261 -11.12 11.62 -15.17
CA LEU A 261 -11.72 11.43 -16.49
C LEU A 261 -11.15 12.40 -17.54
N ILE A 262 -10.65 11.84 -18.61
CA ILE A 262 -10.05 12.60 -19.70
C ILE A 262 -11.13 12.98 -20.70
N LEU A 263 -11.25 14.27 -20.99
CA LEU A 263 -12.03 14.79 -22.11
C LEU A 263 -11.07 15.07 -23.28
N GLY A 264 -11.07 14.21 -24.28
CA GLY A 264 -10.00 14.18 -25.28
C GLY A 264 -8.72 13.63 -24.64
N ASP A 265 -7.63 14.41 -24.69
CA ASP A 265 -6.32 14.02 -24.14
C ASP A 265 -5.99 14.73 -22.82
N LYS A 266 -6.94 15.45 -22.21
CA LYS A 266 -6.70 16.24 -20.99
C LYS A 266 -7.62 15.83 -19.85
N PRO A 267 -7.12 15.83 -18.59
CA PRO A 267 -7.94 15.65 -17.41
C PRO A 267 -9.02 16.74 -17.31
N ASN A 268 -10.22 16.36 -16.89
CA ASN A 268 -11.32 17.30 -16.64
C ASN A 268 -11.82 17.24 -15.19
N PRO A 269 -11.06 17.75 -14.22
CA PRO A 269 -11.47 17.76 -12.82
C PRO A 269 -12.70 18.62 -12.56
N GLY A 270 -12.96 19.65 -13.37
CA GLY A 270 -14.12 20.52 -13.24
C GLY A 270 -15.43 19.74 -13.32
N PHE A 271 -15.54 18.77 -14.22
CA PHE A 271 -16.72 17.93 -14.33
C PHE A 271 -17.02 17.14 -13.04
N ILE A 272 -15.98 16.67 -12.36
CA ILE A 272 -16.13 15.95 -11.09
C ILE A 272 -16.55 16.90 -9.97
N ALA A 273 -15.97 18.11 -9.95
CA ALA A 273 -16.33 19.14 -8.96
C ALA A 273 -17.78 19.63 -9.10
N GLU A 274 -18.31 19.61 -10.32
CA GLU A 274 -19.67 20.04 -10.65
C GLU A 274 -20.72 18.91 -10.59
N LEU A 275 -20.32 17.69 -10.18
CA LEU A 275 -21.28 16.58 -10.05
C LEU A 275 -22.40 16.94 -9.08
N PRO A 276 -23.69 16.81 -9.50
CA PRO A 276 -24.80 16.99 -8.59
C PRO A 276 -24.74 16.03 -7.39
N LEU A 277 -25.25 16.49 -6.26
CA LEU A 277 -25.37 15.63 -5.08
C LEU A 277 -26.14 14.33 -5.41
N TYR A 278 -25.71 13.24 -4.83
CA TYR A 278 -26.27 11.89 -5.06
C TYR A 278 -26.20 11.46 -6.54
N SER A 279 -25.14 11.85 -7.21
CA SER A 279 -24.86 11.39 -8.55
C SER A 279 -23.43 10.84 -8.67
N ARG A 280 -23.19 10.11 -9.72
CA ARG A 280 -21.85 9.61 -10.06
C ARG A 280 -21.51 9.87 -11.52
N THR A 281 -20.26 9.77 -11.85
CA THR A 281 -19.81 9.71 -13.24
C THR A 281 -20.24 8.38 -13.87
N PRO A 282 -20.27 8.29 -15.20
CA PRO A 282 -20.27 6.99 -15.88
C PRO A 282 -19.03 6.18 -15.49
N VAL A 283 -19.15 4.85 -15.59
CA VAL A 283 -18.02 3.96 -15.33
C VAL A 283 -16.91 4.19 -16.34
N ALA A 284 -15.70 4.41 -15.84
CA ALA A 284 -14.49 4.51 -16.63
C ALA A 284 -13.60 3.28 -16.42
N TYR A 285 -12.99 2.79 -17.49
CA TYR A 285 -11.95 1.78 -17.42
C TYR A 285 -10.60 2.42 -17.10
N PHE A 286 -9.87 1.70 -16.31
CA PHE A 286 -8.55 2.07 -15.90
C PHE A 286 -7.54 1.10 -16.51
N THR A 287 -6.67 1.61 -17.38
CA THR A 287 -5.61 0.81 -17.99
C THR A 287 -4.26 1.41 -17.65
N ASP A 288 -3.35 0.58 -17.20
CA ASP A 288 -1.93 0.94 -17.07
C ASP A 288 -1.20 0.42 -18.31
N PRO A 289 -0.48 1.27 -19.08
CA PRO A 289 0.29 0.83 -20.24
C PRO A 289 1.36 -0.21 -19.92
N GLU A 290 1.85 -0.25 -18.70
CA GLU A 290 2.80 -1.27 -18.24
C GLU A 290 2.14 -2.63 -17.99
N PHE A 291 0.80 -2.71 -17.98
CA PHE A 291 0.05 -3.93 -17.77
C PHE A 291 -0.67 -4.37 -19.04
N LEU A 292 -0.65 -5.66 -19.29
CA LEU A 292 -1.40 -6.27 -20.38
C LEU A 292 -2.90 -6.33 -20.03
N GLY A 293 -3.63 -5.23 -20.29
CA GLY A 293 -5.08 -5.19 -20.20
C GLY A 293 -5.69 -4.27 -19.16
N ASP A 294 -7.01 -4.30 -19.05
CA ASP A 294 -7.79 -3.45 -18.16
C ASP A 294 -7.59 -3.88 -16.70
N ILE A 295 -7.24 -2.94 -15.82
CA ILE A 295 -6.93 -3.23 -14.41
C ILE A 295 -8.21 -3.19 -13.56
N GLY A 296 -9.17 -2.34 -13.91
CA GLY A 296 -10.40 -2.19 -13.15
C GLY A 296 -11.31 -1.09 -13.66
N PHE A 297 -12.33 -0.82 -12.86
CA PHE A 297 -13.32 0.22 -13.11
C PHE A 297 -13.23 1.28 -12.02
N ALA A 298 -13.53 2.53 -12.37
CA ALA A 298 -13.69 3.59 -11.40
C ALA A 298 -14.90 4.46 -11.72
N VAL A 299 -15.48 4.99 -10.67
CA VAL A 299 -16.51 6.04 -10.72
C VAL A 299 -16.17 7.09 -9.67
N TRP A 300 -16.52 8.34 -9.95
CA TRP A 300 -16.50 9.40 -8.97
C TRP A 300 -17.93 9.67 -8.52
N TYR A 301 -18.11 9.82 -7.23
CA TYR A 301 -19.41 10.01 -6.60
C TYR A 301 -19.44 11.33 -5.82
N SER A 302 -20.57 12.05 -5.93
CA SER A 302 -20.85 13.22 -5.12
C SER A 302 -21.98 12.91 -4.13
N GLY A 303 -21.68 13.04 -2.83
CA GLY A 303 -22.64 12.81 -1.75
C GLY A 303 -22.42 13.81 -0.62
N SER A 304 -23.43 14.01 0.21
CA SER A 304 -23.23 14.70 1.51
C SER A 304 -22.50 13.76 2.46
N ILE A 305 -21.48 14.28 3.12
CA ILE A 305 -20.81 13.64 4.25
C ILE A 305 -21.70 13.78 5.48
#